data_9b7b9d795b1be2bf82ddfbe6e0aa52b5
#
_entry.id   9b7b9d795b1be2bf82ddfbe6e0aa52b5
#
_cell.length_a   1.000
_cell.length_b   1.000
_cell.length_c   1.000
_cell.angle_alpha   90.00
_cell.angle_beta   90.00
_cell.angle_gamma   90.00
#
_symmetry.space_group_name_H-M   'P 1'
#
loop_
_entity.id
_entity.type
_entity.pdbx_description
1 polymer ?
#
loop_
_entity_poly.entity_id
_entity_poly.type
_entity_poly.pdbx_seq_one_letter_code
_entity_poly.pdbx_strand_id
1 'polypeptide(L)'
;MTKRINRAIELLEDDQPIYYTGPHSGHILTYEQGLKDSQTWADYINVGMEHGCFDMTALDNYIRGLIDGGPTKSGHRTPPVIVELPVEGTEENIVKYNAWQIRQILARGVHGLLLCTAESADAVRAYVEASRYPTNMNGVGQGLSRGTRGVGSENTASPVWGVERDEYLKKADPWPLNPDGEILLGLKIETVRGLNHCEQIFTVPGIGWAEMGPGDMHMSMGLIRDGHDHEKVEDARKRVNAACEKNGVKFLGGVHGGDDKVKALKKVIDTGARIISGDDEFLAKEGRKYTNNKTSY
;
A
#
# COMPACT_ATOMS: atom_id res chain seq x y z
N MET A 1 -5.90 21.59 -10.82
CA MET A 1 -4.67 20.82 -10.49
C MET A 1 -5.00 19.93 -9.31
N THR A 2 -4.53 18.71 -9.32
CA THR A 2 -4.66 17.78 -8.19
C THR A 2 -3.89 18.30 -6.97
N LYS A 3 -4.38 18.02 -5.77
CA LYS A 3 -3.74 18.42 -4.51
C LYS A 3 -2.46 17.62 -4.26
N ARG A 4 -2.44 16.35 -4.70
CA ARG A 4 -1.38 15.37 -4.50
C ARG A 4 -0.92 14.75 -5.83
N ILE A 5 0.26 14.14 -5.83
CA ILE A 5 0.72 13.22 -6.89
C ILE A 5 0.02 11.86 -6.70
N ASN A 6 -0.01 11.39 -5.46
CA ASN A 6 -0.62 10.13 -5.07
C ASN A 6 -2.09 10.32 -4.68
N ARG A 7 -2.99 9.90 -5.58
CA ARG A 7 -4.43 9.97 -5.34
C ARG A 7 -4.89 9.19 -4.09
N ALA A 8 -4.27 8.05 -3.81
CA ALA A 8 -4.64 7.26 -2.64
C ALA A 8 -4.38 8.07 -1.35
N ILE A 9 -3.25 8.76 -1.26
CA ILE A 9 -2.95 9.65 -0.12
C ILE A 9 -3.94 10.83 -0.09
N GLU A 10 -4.26 11.44 -1.24
CA GLU A 10 -5.22 12.54 -1.32
C GLU A 10 -6.57 12.18 -0.68
N LEU A 11 -7.07 10.98 -0.97
CA LEU A 11 -8.33 10.50 -0.41
C LEU A 11 -8.22 10.12 1.08
N LEU A 12 -7.12 9.48 1.47
CA LEU A 12 -6.90 9.08 2.87
C LEU A 12 -6.72 10.29 3.80
N GLU A 13 -6.17 11.41 3.32
CA GLU A 13 -6.11 12.68 4.07
C GLU A 13 -7.50 13.25 4.35
N ASP A 14 -8.42 13.11 3.41
CA ASP A 14 -9.81 13.53 3.57
C ASP A 14 -10.67 12.45 4.28
N ASP A 15 -10.03 11.45 4.89
CA ASP A 15 -10.63 10.29 5.57
C ASP A 15 -11.59 9.49 4.67
N GLN A 16 -11.39 9.55 3.35
CA GLN A 16 -12.19 8.78 2.40
C GLN A 16 -11.65 7.36 2.23
N PRO A 17 -12.50 6.35 2.12
CA PRO A 17 -12.05 5.02 1.76
C PRO A 17 -11.54 4.99 0.32
N ILE A 18 -10.47 4.23 0.10
CA ILE A 18 -9.88 3.96 -1.22
C ILE A 18 -10.15 2.53 -1.66
N TYR A 19 -10.26 2.35 -2.96
CA TYR A 19 -10.57 1.09 -3.61
C TYR A 19 -9.47 0.75 -4.61
N TYR A 20 -9.08 -0.52 -4.70
CA TYR A 20 -8.01 -0.94 -5.59
C TYR A 20 -8.43 -2.04 -6.56
N THR A 21 -7.66 -2.17 -7.61
CA THR A 21 -7.67 -3.29 -8.55
C THR A 21 -6.30 -3.93 -8.63
N GLY A 22 -6.25 -5.15 -9.11
CA GLY A 22 -5.00 -5.90 -9.27
C GLY A 22 -4.83 -7.01 -8.23
N PRO A 23 -4.56 -8.24 -8.70
CA PRO A 23 -4.49 -9.42 -7.85
C PRO A 23 -3.17 -9.50 -7.07
N HIS A 24 -3.23 -10.08 -5.88
CA HIS A 24 -2.05 -10.41 -5.06
C HIS A 24 -1.14 -11.45 -5.73
N SER A 25 -1.69 -12.32 -6.57
CA SER A 25 -0.95 -13.38 -7.28
C SER A 25 -0.16 -12.90 -8.50
N GLY A 26 -0.14 -11.61 -8.77
CA GLY A 26 0.56 -11.00 -9.89
C GLY A 26 -0.36 -10.24 -10.83
N HIS A 27 0.20 -9.32 -11.59
CA HIS A 27 -0.51 -8.47 -12.54
C HIS A 27 0.09 -8.61 -13.93
N ILE A 28 -0.70 -8.35 -14.98
CA ILE A 28 -0.19 -8.34 -16.35
C ILE A 28 0.60 -7.04 -16.56
N LEU A 29 1.91 -7.12 -16.47
CA LEU A 29 2.81 -5.96 -16.54
C LEU A 29 3.30 -5.73 -17.98
N THR A 30 2.37 -5.44 -18.91
CA THR A 30 2.74 -5.01 -20.28
C THR A 30 2.44 -3.54 -20.49
N TYR A 31 3.06 -2.93 -21.51
CA TYR A 31 2.78 -1.56 -21.90
C TYR A 31 1.31 -1.37 -22.29
N GLU A 32 0.75 -2.32 -23.05
CA GLU A 32 -0.65 -2.29 -23.50
C GLU A 32 -1.64 -2.39 -22.32
N GLN A 33 -1.30 -3.19 -21.31
CA GLN A 33 -2.11 -3.24 -20.09
C GLN A 33 -2.02 -1.92 -19.32
N GLY A 34 -0.83 -1.31 -19.24
CA GLY A 34 -0.66 0.01 -18.64
C GLY A 34 -1.51 1.09 -19.32
N LEU A 35 -1.57 1.10 -20.67
CA LEU A 35 -2.46 2.00 -21.43
C LEU A 35 -3.94 1.84 -21.02
N LYS A 36 -4.40 0.60 -20.83
CA LYS A 36 -5.79 0.33 -20.41
C LYS A 36 -6.02 0.79 -18.99
N ASP A 37 -5.11 0.44 -18.08
CA ASP A 37 -5.26 0.68 -16.64
C ASP A 37 -5.07 2.16 -16.27
N SER A 38 -4.49 2.98 -17.14
CA SER A 38 -4.36 4.42 -16.94
C SER A 38 -5.71 5.11 -16.67
N GLN A 39 -6.80 4.53 -17.17
CA GLN A 39 -8.18 5.02 -17.01
C GLN A 39 -8.99 4.17 -16.03
N THR A 40 -8.32 3.46 -15.11
CA THR A 40 -8.98 2.60 -14.12
C THR A 40 -9.99 3.36 -13.25
N TRP A 41 -10.99 2.65 -12.78
CA TRP A 41 -11.95 3.12 -11.77
C TRP A 41 -11.36 3.14 -10.36
N ALA A 42 -10.25 2.40 -10.15
CA ALA A 42 -9.63 2.23 -8.84
C ALA A 42 -8.81 3.45 -8.40
N ASP A 43 -8.68 3.64 -7.11
CA ASP A 43 -7.87 4.72 -6.52
C ASP A 43 -6.38 4.38 -6.49
N TYR A 44 -6.04 3.09 -6.58
CA TYR A 44 -4.69 2.60 -6.85
C TYR A 44 -4.72 1.22 -7.50
N ILE A 45 -3.60 0.85 -8.10
CA ILE A 45 -3.37 -0.46 -8.70
C ILE A 45 -2.41 -1.22 -7.81
N ASN A 46 -2.83 -2.42 -7.38
CA ASN A 46 -2.00 -3.35 -6.64
C ASN A 46 -1.18 -4.21 -7.61
N VAL A 47 0.11 -4.35 -7.36
CA VAL A 47 1.01 -5.22 -8.12
C VAL A 47 1.63 -6.23 -7.17
N GLY A 48 1.08 -7.45 -7.15
CA GLY A 48 1.56 -8.53 -6.30
C GLY A 48 2.85 -9.12 -6.85
N MET A 49 3.98 -8.86 -6.21
CA MET A 49 5.27 -9.51 -6.48
C MET A 49 5.67 -10.50 -5.38
N GLU A 50 4.89 -10.59 -4.31
CA GLU A 50 5.03 -11.63 -3.29
C GLU A 50 4.76 -13.02 -3.87
N HIS A 51 3.64 -13.17 -4.57
CA HIS A 51 3.21 -14.42 -5.20
C HIS A 51 3.33 -14.38 -6.73
N GLY A 52 3.57 -13.20 -7.30
CA GLY A 52 3.76 -12.99 -8.73
C GLY A 52 5.24 -12.94 -9.12
N CYS A 53 5.49 -12.66 -10.41
CA CYS A 53 6.85 -12.54 -10.91
C CYS A 53 7.49 -11.23 -10.45
N PHE A 54 8.73 -11.31 -9.95
CA PHE A 54 9.58 -10.14 -9.73
C PHE A 54 10.25 -9.74 -11.05
N ASP A 55 9.58 -8.92 -11.84
CA ASP A 55 10.06 -8.49 -13.17
C ASP A 55 10.09 -6.95 -13.25
N MET A 56 11.27 -6.39 -13.08
CA MET A 56 11.48 -4.94 -13.12
C MET A 56 11.36 -4.35 -14.52
N THR A 57 11.66 -5.13 -15.56
CA THR A 57 11.51 -4.68 -16.96
C THR A 57 10.04 -4.61 -17.33
N ALA A 58 9.26 -5.60 -16.95
CA ALA A 58 7.82 -5.60 -17.16
C ALA A 58 7.14 -4.45 -16.38
N LEU A 59 7.53 -4.23 -15.12
CA LEU A 59 7.02 -3.10 -14.32
C LEU A 59 7.32 -1.75 -15.00
N ASP A 60 8.54 -1.56 -15.52
CA ASP A 60 8.93 -0.32 -16.22
C ASP A 60 8.07 -0.10 -17.47
N ASN A 61 7.83 -1.15 -18.28
CA ASN A 61 6.96 -1.09 -19.45
C ASN A 61 5.52 -0.74 -19.07
N TYR A 62 5.01 -1.37 -18.02
CA TYR A 62 3.67 -1.11 -17.51
C TYR A 62 3.50 0.35 -17.05
N ILE A 63 4.44 0.86 -16.26
CA ILE A 63 4.44 2.27 -15.80
C ILE A 63 4.47 3.23 -16.97
N ARG A 64 5.26 2.96 -18.02
CA ARG A 64 5.25 3.78 -19.25
C ARG A 64 3.88 3.78 -19.93
N GLY A 65 3.22 2.64 -20.00
CA GLY A 65 1.84 2.56 -20.51
C GLY A 65 0.86 3.40 -19.69
N LEU A 66 0.98 3.40 -18.34
CA LEU A 66 0.17 4.26 -17.47
C LEU A 66 0.39 5.75 -17.74
N ILE A 67 1.65 6.17 -17.98
CA ILE A 67 1.97 7.57 -18.31
C ILE A 67 1.37 7.97 -19.64
N ASP A 68 1.57 7.16 -20.68
CA ASP A 68 1.17 7.48 -22.05
C ASP A 68 -0.37 7.44 -22.21
N GLY A 69 -1.07 6.65 -21.41
CA GLY A 69 -2.53 6.60 -21.37
C GLY A 69 -3.19 7.63 -20.45
N GLY A 70 -2.39 8.37 -19.64
CA GLY A 70 -2.89 9.42 -18.75
C GLY A 70 -3.16 10.78 -19.43
N PRO A 71 -3.62 11.77 -18.70
CA PRO A 71 -3.95 11.74 -17.27
C PRO A 71 -5.18 10.89 -16.94
N THR A 72 -5.31 10.51 -15.66
CA THR A 72 -6.49 9.81 -15.15
C THR A 72 -7.74 10.70 -15.20
N LYS A 73 -8.93 10.11 -15.04
CA LYS A 73 -10.19 10.87 -14.94
C LYS A 73 -10.19 11.88 -13.78
N SER A 74 -9.45 11.62 -12.72
CA SER A 74 -9.29 12.54 -11.58
C SER A 74 -8.21 13.61 -11.82
N GLY A 75 -7.54 13.60 -12.98
CA GLY A 75 -6.54 14.59 -13.37
C GLY A 75 -5.13 14.30 -12.86
N HIS A 76 -4.89 13.17 -12.17
CA HIS A 76 -3.55 12.73 -11.79
C HIS A 76 -2.80 12.22 -13.02
N ARG A 77 -1.47 12.33 -13.01
CA ARG A 77 -0.62 11.91 -14.14
C ARG A 77 -0.78 10.42 -14.45
N THR A 78 -0.82 9.59 -13.40
CA THR A 78 -1.07 8.15 -13.48
C THR A 78 -1.94 7.72 -12.29
N PRO A 79 -2.61 6.56 -12.34
CA PRO A 79 -3.06 5.91 -11.13
C PRO A 79 -1.86 5.61 -10.22
N PRO A 80 -1.97 5.71 -8.89
CA PRO A 80 -0.94 5.21 -8.00
C PRO A 80 -0.75 3.70 -8.18
N VAL A 81 0.51 3.26 -8.15
CA VAL A 81 0.88 1.84 -8.13
C VAL A 81 1.49 1.51 -6.79
N ILE A 82 0.96 0.51 -6.11
CA ILE A 82 1.49 -0.05 -4.87
C ILE A 82 1.96 -1.48 -5.16
N VAL A 83 3.20 -1.79 -4.78
CA VAL A 83 3.81 -3.10 -5.04
C VAL A 83 3.91 -3.89 -3.75
N GLU A 84 3.36 -5.10 -3.76
CA GLU A 84 3.60 -6.09 -2.69
C GLU A 84 5.00 -6.68 -2.87
N LEU A 85 5.80 -6.54 -1.83
CA LEU A 85 7.21 -6.91 -1.87
C LEU A 85 7.40 -8.42 -1.71
N PRO A 86 8.33 -9.03 -2.46
CA PRO A 86 8.71 -10.42 -2.21
C PRO A 86 9.57 -10.59 -0.95
N VAL A 87 10.13 -9.52 -0.40
CA VAL A 87 10.84 -9.57 0.87
C VAL A 87 9.87 -9.57 2.04
N GLU A 88 10.10 -10.47 2.98
CA GLU A 88 9.33 -10.62 4.22
C GLU A 88 9.84 -9.71 5.33
N GLY A 89 8.91 -9.17 6.13
CA GLY A 89 9.18 -8.32 7.30
C GLY A 89 9.45 -9.10 8.59
N THR A 90 10.04 -10.29 8.50
CA THR A 90 10.23 -11.20 9.65
C THR A 90 11.28 -10.70 10.62
N GLU A 91 12.44 -10.24 10.11
CA GLU A 91 13.57 -9.75 10.92
C GLU A 91 14.28 -8.59 10.23
N GLU A 92 14.92 -7.73 11.02
CA GLU A 92 15.65 -6.55 10.55
C GLU A 92 16.66 -6.88 9.45
N ASN A 93 17.46 -7.93 9.65
CA ASN A 93 18.50 -8.32 8.69
C ASN A 93 17.92 -8.86 7.38
N ILE A 94 16.77 -9.53 7.41
CA ILE A 94 16.10 -9.97 6.19
C ILE A 94 15.73 -8.78 5.33
N VAL A 95 15.15 -7.74 5.91
CA VAL A 95 14.82 -6.51 5.19
C VAL A 95 16.09 -5.78 4.71
N LYS A 96 17.10 -5.64 5.56
CA LYS A 96 18.35 -4.95 5.20
C LYS A 96 19.10 -5.61 4.04
N TYR A 97 19.20 -6.95 4.03
CA TYR A 97 19.86 -7.69 2.94
C TYR A 97 19.07 -7.64 1.64
N ASN A 98 17.76 -7.48 1.71
CA ASN A 98 16.86 -7.39 0.56
C ASN A 98 16.42 -5.95 0.22
N ALA A 99 16.98 -4.93 0.86
CA ALA A 99 16.64 -3.53 0.60
C ALA A 99 16.89 -3.08 -0.86
N TRP A 100 17.67 -3.83 -1.62
CA TRP A 100 17.84 -3.63 -3.06
C TRP A 100 16.52 -3.78 -3.84
N GLN A 101 15.63 -4.70 -3.43
CA GLN A 101 14.29 -4.86 -4.04
C GLN A 101 13.47 -3.58 -3.85
N ILE A 102 13.40 -3.06 -2.62
CA ILE A 102 12.72 -1.82 -2.29
C ILE A 102 13.21 -0.67 -3.17
N ARG A 103 14.53 -0.52 -3.28
CA ARG A 103 15.16 0.57 -4.06
C ARG A 103 14.89 0.44 -5.54
N GLN A 104 14.95 -0.77 -6.11
CA GLN A 104 14.70 -1.00 -7.53
C GLN A 104 13.24 -0.77 -7.90
N ILE A 105 12.30 -1.20 -7.07
CA ILE A 105 10.88 -0.96 -7.27
C ILE A 105 10.57 0.55 -7.20
N LEU A 106 11.05 1.24 -6.17
CA LEU A 106 10.86 2.69 -6.04
C LEU A 106 11.54 3.48 -7.18
N ALA A 107 12.63 2.94 -7.76
CA ALA A 107 13.28 3.53 -8.92
C ALA A 107 12.40 3.52 -10.19
N ARG A 108 11.36 2.68 -10.23
CA ARG A 108 10.36 2.68 -11.34
C ARG A 108 9.29 3.76 -11.17
N GLY A 109 9.33 4.54 -10.08
CA GLY A 109 8.38 5.62 -9.84
C GLY A 109 7.04 5.17 -9.27
N VAL A 110 6.97 3.97 -8.67
CA VAL A 110 5.76 3.51 -7.95
C VAL A 110 5.45 4.42 -6.76
N HIS A 111 4.20 4.42 -6.32
CA HIS A 111 3.66 5.35 -5.34
C HIS A 111 3.51 4.75 -3.94
N GLY A 112 3.79 3.46 -3.81
CA GLY A 112 3.71 2.78 -2.51
C GLY A 112 4.27 1.37 -2.56
N LEU A 113 4.44 0.81 -1.37
CA LEU A 113 4.92 -0.55 -1.16
C LEU A 113 4.11 -1.21 -0.04
N LEU A 114 3.98 -2.52 -0.10
CA LEU A 114 3.40 -3.35 0.95
C LEU A 114 4.45 -4.38 1.39
N LEU A 115 4.87 -4.31 2.65
CA LEU A 115 5.77 -5.30 3.25
C LEU A 115 4.95 -6.47 3.79
N CYS A 116 5.15 -7.64 3.23
CA CYS A 116 4.47 -8.86 3.63
C CYS A 116 5.10 -9.49 4.89
N THR A 117 4.39 -10.33 5.57
CA THR A 117 4.83 -11.09 6.76
C THR A 117 5.55 -10.21 7.80
N ALA A 118 4.94 -9.08 8.16
CA ALA A 118 5.55 -8.18 9.15
C ALA A 118 5.45 -8.77 10.57
N GLU A 119 6.60 -9.12 11.15
CA GLU A 119 6.68 -9.82 12.44
C GLU A 119 7.47 -9.08 13.51
N SER A 120 8.22 -8.03 13.16
CA SER A 120 9.04 -7.28 14.13
C SER A 120 9.07 -5.79 13.83
N ALA A 121 9.06 -4.98 14.89
CA ALA A 121 9.19 -3.51 14.77
C ALA A 121 10.54 -3.10 14.15
N ASP A 122 11.62 -3.87 14.38
CA ASP A 122 12.94 -3.58 13.84
C ASP A 122 12.98 -3.86 12.32
N ALA A 123 12.30 -4.91 11.85
CA ALA A 123 12.13 -5.17 10.42
C ALA A 123 11.34 -4.04 9.74
N VAL A 124 10.25 -3.60 10.35
CA VAL A 124 9.44 -2.49 9.83
C VAL A 124 10.23 -1.18 9.83
N ARG A 125 11.05 -0.92 10.85
CA ARG A 125 11.95 0.24 10.88
C ARG A 125 12.94 0.19 9.72
N ALA A 126 13.58 -0.94 9.49
CA ALA A 126 14.50 -1.13 8.37
C ALA A 126 13.81 -0.92 7.00
N TYR A 127 12.56 -1.35 6.88
CA TYR A 127 11.73 -1.12 5.68
C TYR A 127 11.46 0.36 5.43
N VAL A 128 11.04 1.11 6.46
CA VAL A 128 10.81 2.55 6.34
C VAL A 128 12.12 3.27 5.97
N GLU A 129 13.23 2.94 6.63
CA GLU A 129 14.55 3.53 6.37
C GLU A 129 15.06 3.21 4.95
N ALA A 130 14.82 1.99 4.45
CA ALA A 130 15.20 1.60 3.09
C ALA A 130 14.41 2.34 2.00
N SER A 131 13.21 2.81 2.33
CA SER A 131 12.33 3.53 1.40
C SER A 131 12.66 5.02 1.29
N ARG A 132 13.49 5.57 2.16
CA ARG A 132 13.73 7.01 2.34
C ARG A 132 15.12 7.45 1.89
N TYR A 133 15.19 8.67 1.37
CA TYR A 133 16.46 9.35 1.16
C TYR A 133 17.04 9.89 2.48
N PRO A 134 18.39 9.87 2.68
CA PRO A 134 19.03 10.37 3.91
C PRO A 134 18.76 11.85 4.22
N THR A 135 18.34 12.61 3.21
CA THR A 135 18.03 14.05 3.33
C THR A 135 16.69 14.32 4.02
N ASN A 136 15.79 13.33 4.06
CA ASN A 136 14.48 13.45 4.71
C ASN A 136 14.64 13.12 6.21
N MET A 137 14.49 14.15 7.05
CA MET A 137 14.85 14.07 8.47
C MET A 137 13.67 13.83 9.42
N ASN A 138 12.42 13.81 8.92
CA ASN A 138 11.24 13.56 9.75
C ASN A 138 11.39 12.22 10.50
N GLY A 139 11.16 12.21 11.81
CA GLY A 139 11.25 11.02 12.67
C GLY A 139 12.67 10.53 12.98
N VAL A 140 13.73 11.13 12.40
CA VAL A 140 15.11 10.76 12.73
C VAL A 140 15.43 11.16 14.17
N GLY A 141 15.92 10.18 14.96
CA GLY A 141 16.12 10.32 16.41
C GLY A 141 14.81 10.16 17.22
N GLN A 142 13.68 9.91 16.56
CA GLN A 142 12.37 9.70 17.17
C GLN A 142 11.78 8.35 16.69
N GLY A 143 12.55 7.29 16.86
CA GLY A 143 12.16 5.94 16.45
C GLY A 143 12.71 5.50 15.08
N LEU A 144 13.33 6.39 14.31
CA LEU A 144 13.99 6.09 13.04
C LEU A 144 15.45 6.57 13.02
N SER A 145 16.28 5.88 12.24
CA SER A 145 17.57 6.37 11.76
C SER A 145 17.40 7.10 10.42
N ARG A 146 18.50 7.59 9.85
CA ARG A 146 18.46 8.18 8.51
C ARG A 146 18.08 7.16 7.46
N GLY A 147 17.38 7.61 6.42
CA GLY A 147 17.10 6.80 5.25
C GLY A 147 18.37 6.25 4.59
N THR A 148 18.22 5.11 3.92
CA THR A 148 19.34 4.41 3.27
C THR A 148 19.19 4.31 1.74
N ARG A 149 18.19 4.97 1.17
CA ARG A 149 17.98 5.04 -0.28
C ARG A 149 19.06 5.93 -0.91
N GLY A 150 19.82 5.36 -1.87
CA GLY A 150 20.87 6.09 -2.57
C GLY A 150 20.34 6.93 -3.74
N VAL A 151 21.20 7.85 -4.21
CA VAL A 151 20.94 8.67 -5.40
C VAL A 151 21.05 7.85 -6.70
N GLY A 152 20.45 8.36 -7.78
CA GLY A 152 20.46 7.78 -9.14
C GLY A 152 19.07 7.38 -9.60
N SER A 153 18.27 6.78 -8.70
CA SER A 153 16.90 6.36 -9.02
C SER A 153 15.91 7.51 -9.21
N GLU A 154 16.20 8.68 -8.67
CA GLU A 154 15.38 9.88 -8.87
C GLU A 154 15.31 10.32 -10.35
N ASN A 155 16.34 10.02 -11.14
CA ASN A 155 16.37 10.36 -12.56
C ASN A 155 15.38 9.53 -13.40
N THR A 156 15.04 8.33 -12.95
CA THR A 156 14.02 7.47 -13.59
C THR A 156 12.64 7.67 -12.99
N ALA A 157 12.55 7.94 -11.70
CA ALA A 157 11.29 8.04 -11.00
C ALA A 157 10.63 9.43 -11.07
N SER A 158 11.40 10.53 -11.07
CA SER A 158 10.83 11.89 -11.15
C SER A 158 10.04 12.17 -12.42
N PRO A 159 10.46 11.69 -13.62
CA PRO A 159 9.64 11.83 -14.82
C PRO A 159 8.30 11.07 -14.75
N VAL A 160 8.26 9.95 -14.03
CA VAL A 160 7.01 9.19 -13.81
C VAL A 160 6.01 10.04 -13.03
N TRP A 161 6.47 10.70 -11.97
CA TRP A 161 5.63 11.61 -11.18
C TRP A 161 5.37 12.96 -11.87
N GLY A 162 6.10 13.28 -12.95
CA GLY A 162 5.98 14.53 -13.67
C GLY A 162 6.49 15.73 -12.88
N VAL A 163 7.50 15.53 -12.06
CA VAL A 163 8.13 16.57 -11.21
C VAL A 163 9.63 16.67 -11.48
N GLU A 164 10.22 17.79 -11.11
CA GLU A 164 11.67 17.96 -11.15
C GLU A 164 12.38 17.08 -10.11
N ARG A 165 13.62 16.73 -10.38
CA ARG A 165 14.46 15.87 -9.54
C ARG A 165 14.47 16.30 -8.07
N ASP A 166 14.69 17.58 -7.81
CA ASP A 166 14.81 18.11 -6.45
C ASP A 166 13.47 18.11 -5.70
N GLU A 167 12.36 18.25 -6.41
CA GLU A 167 11.01 18.08 -5.86
C GLU A 167 10.75 16.60 -5.52
N TYR A 168 11.11 15.70 -6.43
CA TYR A 168 11.00 14.26 -6.18
C TYR A 168 11.75 13.84 -4.91
N LEU A 169 13.01 14.28 -4.72
CA LEU A 169 13.81 13.94 -3.55
C LEU A 169 13.15 14.37 -2.22
N LYS A 170 12.40 15.47 -2.23
CA LYS A 170 11.66 15.96 -1.05
C LYS A 170 10.37 15.17 -0.82
N LYS A 171 9.64 14.88 -1.90
CA LYS A 171 8.33 14.23 -1.85
C LYS A 171 8.39 12.70 -1.80
N ALA A 172 9.50 12.08 -2.24
CA ALA A 172 9.69 10.63 -2.18
C ALA A 172 10.03 10.17 -0.74
N ASP A 173 9.10 10.43 0.16
CA ASP A 173 9.15 10.12 1.59
C ASP A 173 7.79 9.60 2.06
N PRO A 174 7.72 8.71 3.09
CA PRO A 174 6.47 8.12 3.53
C PRO A 174 5.48 9.12 4.13
N TRP A 175 4.24 9.09 3.65
CA TRP A 175 3.10 9.69 4.32
C TRP A 175 2.55 8.66 5.35
N PRO A 176 2.08 9.07 6.56
CA PRO A 176 1.94 10.45 7.07
C PRO A 176 3.15 11.00 7.82
N LEU A 177 4.27 10.26 7.91
CA LEU A 177 5.48 10.71 8.60
C LEU A 177 5.99 12.06 8.06
N ASN A 178 6.02 12.18 6.75
CA ASN A 178 6.19 13.45 6.06
C ASN A 178 4.82 13.90 5.53
N PRO A 179 4.24 15.00 6.04
CA PRO A 179 2.94 15.49 5.54
C PRO A 179 2.92 15.77 4.04
N ASP A 180 4.07 16.13 3.44
CA ASP A 180 4.20 16.38 2.00
C ASP A 180 4.70 15.14 1.23
N GLY A 181 4.86 14.00 1.93
CA GLY A 181 5.31 12.74 1.35
C GLY A 181 4.27 12.13 0.41
N GLU A 182 4.73 11.50 -0.66
CA GLU A 182 3.90 10.91 -1.71
C GLU A 182 4.09 9.38 -1.84
N ILE A 183 4.84 8.77 -0.89
CA ILE A 183 4.98 7.32 -0.80
C ILE A 183 4.03 6.78 0.28
N LEU A 184 3.18 5.82 -0.09
CA LEU A 184 2.27 5.14 0.83
C LEU A 184 2.84 3.77 1.19
N LEU A 185 3.34 3.63 2.42
CA LEU A 185 3.88 2.36 2.93
C LEU A 185 2.81 1.57 3.69
N GLY A 186 2.68 0.30 3.36
CA GLY A 186 1.77 -0.65 4.00
C GLY A 186 2.49 -1.82 4.65
N LEU A 187 1.78 -2.50 5.55
CA LEU A 187 2.21 -3.73 6.22
C LEU A 187 1.14 -4.81 6.12
N LYS A 188 1.57 -6.07 5.99
CA LYS A 188 0.71 -7.24 6.08
C LYS A 188 1.02 -8.02 7.37
N ILE A 189 0.06 -8.09 8.30
CA ILE A 189 0.13 -8.94 9.50
C ILE A 189 -0.61 -10.23 9.18
N GLU A 190 0.11 -11.34 9.07
CA GLU A 190 -0.46 -12.59 8.55
C GLU A 190 0.10 -13.85 9.21
N THR A 191 0.81 -13.67 10.32
CA THR A 191 1.30 -14.78 11.14
C THR A 191 0.96 -14.57 12.62
N VAL A 192 0.95 -15.67 13.39
CA VAL A 192 0.77 -15.61 14.85
C VAL A 192 1.88 -14.78 15.52
N ARG A 193 3.11 -14.84 14.98
CA ARG A 193 4.23 -14.03 15.50
C ARG A 193 3.99 -12.55 15.23
N GLY A 194 3.61 -12.17 14.00
CA GLY A 194 3.24 -10.81 13.65
C GLY A 194 2.08 -10.28 14.48
N LEU A 195 1.03 -11.10 14.67
CA LEU A 195 -0.10 -10.77 15.53
C LEU A 195 0.32 -10.47 16.96
N ASN A 196 1.24 -11.27 17.54
CA ASN A 196 1.73 -11.08 18.90
C ASN A 196 2.55 -9.80 19.08
N HIS A 197 3.09 -9.26 18.02
CA HIS A 197 3.91 -8.03 18.04
C HIS A 197 3.21 -6.82 17.38
N CYS A 198 1.96 -6.95 16.89
CA CYS A 198 1.33 -5.92 16.08
C CYS A 198 1.24 -4.55 16.77
N GLU A 199 1.00 -4.51 18.08
CA GLU A 199 0.97 -3.27 18.83
C GLU A 199 2.31 -2.53 18.83
N GLN A 200 3.43 -3.26 18.85
CA GLN A 200 4.77 -2.67 18.75
C GLN A 200 5.12 -2.29 17.32
N ILE A 201 4.75 -3.13 16.36
CA ILE A 201 4.96 -2.89 14.93
C ILE A 201 4.35 -1.55 14.51
N PHE A 202 3.11 -1.29 14.88
CA PHE A 202 2.42 -0.05 14.50
C PHE A 202 2.88 1.20 15.23
N THR A 203 3.77 1.10 16.22
CA THR A 203 4.43 2.29 16.78
C THR A 203 5.56 2.83 15.89
N VAL A 204 6.00 2.08 14.88
CA VAL A 204 7.04 2.52 13.94
C VAL A 204 6.48 3.63 13.05
N PRO A 205 7.11 4.82 13.04
CA PRO A 205 6.63 5.93 12.21
C PRO A 205 6.79 5.65 10.72
N GLY A 206 5.87 6.15 9.90
CA GLY A 206 5.96 6.09 8.44
C GLY A 206 5.10 5.02 7.77
N ILE A 207 4.35 4.25 8.56
CA ILE A 207 3.37 3.31 8.02
C ILE A 207 2.03 4.02 7.87
N GLY A 208 1.53 4.08 6.63
CA GLY A 208 0.25 4.72 6.32
C GLY A 208 -0.95 3.78 6.42
N TRP A 209 -0.76 2.50 6.16
CA TRP A 209 -1.83 1.52 6.19
C TRP A 209 -1.36 0.11 6.53
N ALA A 210 -2.31 -0.77 6.85
CA ALA A 210 -2.02 -2.19 7.07
C ALA A 210 -3.22 -3.07 6.72
N GLU A 211 -2.93 -4.34 6.47
CA GLU A 211 -3.93 -5.40 6.36
C GLU A 211 -3.60 -6.58 7.28
N MET A 212 -4.61 -7.39 7.55
CA MET A 212 -4.45 -8.72 8.13
C MET A 212 -4.70 -9.73 7.02
N GLY A 213 -3.64 -10.46 6.60
CA GLY A 213 -3.70 -11.50 5.56
C GLY A 213 -4.41 -12.76 6.07
N PRO A 214 -5.69 -13.00 5.70
CA PRO A 214 -6.44 -14.10 6.32
C PRO A 214 -5.97 -15.48 5.86
N GLY A 215 -5.45 -15.61 4.66
CA GLY A 215 -4.94 -16.89 4.12
C GLY A 215 -3.79 -17.42 4.95
N ASP A 216 -2.72 -16.63 5.05
CA ASP A 216 -1.51 -17.00 5.76
C ASP A 216 -1.72 -17.01 7.28
N MET A 217 -2.61 -16.17 7.80
CA MET A 217 -2.99 -16.23 9.21
C MET A 217 -3.63 -17.58 9.57
N HIS A 218 -4.53 -18.13 8.71
CA HIS A 218 -5.06 -19.48 8.92
C HIS A 218 -3.93 -20.52 8.93
N MET A 219 -3.05 -20.48 7.94
CA MET A 219 -1.92 -21.41 7.85
C MET A 219 -1.01 -21.30 9.06
N SER A 220 -0.69 -20.10 9.50
CA SER A 220 0.14 -19.84 10.69
C SER A 220 -0.51 -20.33 12.00
N MET A 221 -1.83 -20.35 12.08
CA MET A 221 -2.60 -20.92 13.21
C MET A 221 -2.79 -22.44 13.11
N GLY A 222 -2.31 -23.09 12.05
CA GLY A 222 -2.57 -24.52 11.78
C GLY A 222 -4.03 -24.80 11.41
N LEU A 223 -4.73 -23.81 10.83
CA LEU A 223 -6.13 -23.92 10.43
C LEU A 223 -6.23 -24.04 8.90
N ILE A 224 -7.27 -24.75 8.43
CA ILE A 224 -7.61 -24.79 7.00
C ILE A 224 -8.77 -23.81 6.77
N ARG A 225 -8.62 -22.96 5.75
CA ARG A 225 -9.68 -22.04 5.32
C ARG A 225 -10.64 -22.79 4.38
N ASP A 226 -11.88 -22.95 4.79
CA ASP A 226 -12.95 -23.67 4.07
C ASP A 226 -14.03 -22.73 3.52
N GLY A 227 -13.61 -21.62 2.92
CA GLY A 227 -14.49 -20.59 2.34
C GLY A 227 -14.89 -19.47 3.31
N HIS A 228 -14.75 -19.67 4.61
CA HIS A 228 -15.01 -18.65 5.64
C HIS A 228 -13.80 -18.51 6.56
N ASP A 229 -13.67 -17.32 7.17
CA ASP A 229 -12.62 -17.10 8.15
C ASP A 229 -13.02 -17.76 9.49
N HIS A 230 -12.08 -18.48 10.09
CA HIS A 230 -12.26 -19.07 11.40
C HIS A 230 -12.37 -17.97 12.48
N GLU A 231 -13.12 -18.22 13.55
CA GLU A 231 -13.36 -17.24 14.64
C GLU A 231 -12.05 -16.64 15.17
N LYS A 232 -11.00 -17.46 15.37
CA LYS A 232 -9.67 -16.97 15.80
C LYS A 232 -9.03 -16.00 14.82
N VAL A 233 -9.27 -16.15 13.52
CA VAL A 233 -8.75 -15.25 12.49
C VAL A 233 -9.56 -13.95 12.46
N GLU A 234 -10.87 -14.04 12.71
CA GLU A 234 -11.70 -12.84 12.92
C GLU A 234 -11.27 -12.05 14.15
N ASP A 235 -10.90 -12.71 15.25
CA ASP A 235 -10.39 -12.05 16.46
C ASP A 235 -8.99 -11.44 16.20
N ALA A 236 -8.13 -12.11 15.42
CA ALA A 236 -6.87 -11.53 14.96
C ALA A 236 -7.10 -10.25 14.15
N ARG A 237 -8.07 -10.25 13.21
CA ARG A 237 -8.45 -9.07 12.42
C ARG A 237 -8.87 -7.90 13.30
N LYS A 238 -9.74 -8.14 14.27
CA LYS A 238 -10.17 -7.10 15.22
C LYS A 238 -8.99 -6.52 16.01
N ARG A 239 -8.07 -7.37 16.47
CA ARG A 239 -6.88 -6.94 17.21
C ARG A 239 -5.94 -6.10 16.36
N VAL A 240 -5.66 -6.52 15.10
CA VAL A 240 -4.84 -5.76 14.18
C VAL A 240 -5.50 -4.41 13.86
N ASN A 241 -6.80 -4.39 13.58
CA ASN A 241 -7.53 -3.13 13.33
C ASN A 241 -7.46 -2.17 14.52
N ALA A 242 -7.67 -2.66 15.76
CA ALA A 242 -7.57 -1.83 16.96
C ALA A 242 -6.15 -1.28 17.17
N ALA A 243 -5.12 -2.06 16.87
CA ALA A 243 -3.74 -1.61 16.94
C ALA A 243 -3.41 -0.55 15.84
N CYS A 244 -3.97 -0.68 14.65
CA CYS A 244 -3.90 0.33 13.59
C CYS A 244 -4.56 1.63 14.03
N GLU A 245 -5.80 1.59 14.49
CA GLU A 245 -6.58 2.75 14.94
C GLU A 245 -5.84 3.53 16.03
N LYS A 246 -5.31 2.83 17.04
CA LYS A 246 -4.53 3.42 18.14
C LYS A 246 -3.33 4.23 17.66
N ASN A 247 -2.73 3.86 16.52
CA ASN A 247 -1.51 4.47 15.98
C ASN A 247 -1.77 5.32 14.72
N GLY A 248 -3.04 5.56 14.35
CA GLY A 248 -3.41 6.36 13.18
C GLY A 248 -3.09 5.70 11.84
N VAL A 249 -2.82 4.39 11.83
CA VAL A 249 -2.59 3.59 10.63
C VAL A 249 -3.94 3.22 10.02
N LYS A 250 -4.13 3.45 8.72
CA LYS A 250 -5.38 3.08 8.04
C LYS A 250 -5.45 1.57 7.86
N PHE A 251 -6.63 0.97 8.06
CA PHE A 251 -6.80 -0.48 7.98
C PHE A 251 -7.51 -0.90 6.70
N LEU A 252 -7.07 -2.03 6.11
CA LEU A 252 -7.74 -2.69 5.00
C LEU A 252 -8.83 -3.60 5.51
N GLY A 253 -10.07 -3.32 5.09
CA GLY A 253 -11.24 -4.13 5.34
C GLY A 253 -11.71 -4.90 4.12
N GLY A 254 -11.97 -6.20 4.29
CA GLY A 254 -12.55 -7.05 3.26
C GLY A 254 -14.08 -7.03 3.30
N VAL A 255 -14.71 -6.93 2.13
CA VAL A 255 -16.16 -7.10 2.00
C VAL A 255 -16.45 -8.59 1.83
N HIS A 256 -16.73 -9.27 2.94
CA HIS A 256 -17.01 -10.71 2.96
C HIS A 256 -18.48 -10.99 3.14
N GLY A 257 -18.98 -11.95 2.36
CA GLY A 257 -20.18 -12.71 2.60
C GLY A 257 -21.53 -11.99 2.53
N GLY A 258 -22.58 -12.80 2.29
CA GLY A 258 -23.98 -12.41 2.31
C GLY A 258 -24.53 -11.99 0.95
N ASP A 259 -25.85 -12.08 0.83
CA ASP A 259 -26.58 -11.70 -0.38
C ASP A 259 -26.56 -10.18 -0.64
N ASP A 260 -26.24 -9.36 0.38
CA ASP A 260 -26.19 -7.89 0.31
C ASP A 260 -24.76 -7.36 0.54
N LYS A 261 -23.96 -7.39 -0.52
CA LYS A 261 -22.59 -6.87 -0.52
C LYS A 261 -22.50 -5.36 -0.20
N VAL A 262 -23.51 -4.59 -0.57
CA VAL A 262 -23.54 -3.13 -0.30
C VAL A 262 -23.70 -2.87 1.19
N LYS A 263 -24.54 -3.64 1.88
CA LYS A 263 -24.68 -3.56 3.34
C LYS A 263 -23.39 -3.99 4.03
N ALA A 264 -22.75 -5.07 3.56
CA ALA A 264 -21.45 -5.50 4.09
C ALA A 264 -20.38 -4.42 3.90
N LEU A 265 -20.29 -3.80 2.73
CA LEU A 265 -19.38 -2.68 2.45
C LEU A 265 -19.58 -1.52 3.44
N LYS A 266 -20.83 -1.06 3.63
CA LYS A 266 -21.13 0.02 4.57
C LYS A 266 -20.67 -0.31 5.99
N LYS A 267 -20.94 -1.54 6.44
CA LYS A 267 -20.45 -2.01 7.75
C LYS A 267 -18.93 -1.98 7.86
N VAL A 268 -18.20 -2.39 6.82
CA VAL A 268 -16.74 -2.35 6.79
C VAL A 268 -16.23 -0.90 6.88
N ILE A 269 -16.83 0.04 6.15
CA ILE A 269 -16.49 1.47 6.23
C ILE A 269 -16.78 2.01 7.64
N ASP A 270 -17.91 1.67 8.23
CA ASP A 270 -18.33 2.12 9.57
C ASP A 270 -17.43 1.58 10.69
N THR A 271 -16.74 0.44 10.46
CA THR A 271 -15.72 -0.08 11.39
C THR A 271 -14.37 0.61 11.27
N GLY A 272 -14.26 1.68 10.49
CA GLY A 272 -13.05 2.49 10.36
C GLY A 272 -12.10 2.04 9.24
N ALA A 273 -12.43 1.00 8.46
CA ALA A 273 -11.61 0.62 7.31
C ALA A 273 -11.57 1.75 6.27
N ARG A 274 -10.36 2.02 5.75
CA ARG A 274 -10.12 3.07 4.74
C ARG A 274 -9.48 2.54 3.48
N ILE A 275 -9.07 1.28 3.45
CA ILE A 275 -8.72 0.56 2.22
C ILE A 275 -9.74 -0.58 2.09
N ILE A 276 -10.40 -0.68 0.94
CA ILE A 276 -11.47 -1.66 0.73
C ILE A 276 -11.00 -2.69 -0.31
N SER A 277 -10.93 -3.95 0.10
CA SER A 277 -10.61 -5.06 -0.79
C SER A 277 -11.84 -5.53 -1.56
N GLY A 278 -11.61 -6.20 -2.69
CA GLY A 278 -12.66 -6.87 -3.43
C GLY A 278 -12.63 -6.69 -4.94
N ASP A 279 -11.77 -5.82 -5.47
CA ASP A 279 -11.63 -5.55 -6.93
C ASP A 279 -12.99 -5.45 -7.65
N ASP A 280 -13.90 -4.64 -7.08
CA ASP A 280 -15.29 -4.53 -7.52
C ASP A 280 -15.68 -3.06 -7.75
N GLU A 281 -15.76 -2.67 -9.03
CA GLU A 281 -16.11 -1.31 -9.45
C GLU A 281 -17.50 -0.87 -8.95
N PHE A 282 -18.46 -1.79 -8.90
CA PHE A 282 -19.81 -1.48 -8.42
C PHE A 282 -19.78 -1.13 -6.93
N LEU A 283 -19.07 -1.93 -6.12
CA LEU A 283 -18.91 -1.65 -4.70
C LEU A 283 -18.15 -0.35 -4.45
N ALA A 284 -17.12 -0.07 -5.25
CA ALA A 284 -16.39 1.19 -5.15
C ALA A 284 -17.32 2.40 -5.41
N LYS A 285 -18.18 2.34 -6.42
CA LYS A 285 -19.17 3.39 -6.70
C LYS A 285 -20.17 3.56 -5.55
N GLU A 286 -20.69 2.46 -5.00
CA GLU A 286 -21.63 2.52 -3.87
C GLU A 286 -20.96 3.04 -2.58
N GLY A 287 -19.72 2.67 -2.33
CA GLY A 287 -18.98 3.18 -1.17
C GLY A 287 -18.65 4.68 -1.27
N ARG A 288 -18.24 5.16 -2.44
CA ARG A 288 -18.04 6.60 -2.69
C ARG A 288 -19.33 7.40 -2.51
N LYS A 289 -20.45 6.87 -2.98
CA LYS A 289 -21.78 7.43 -2.72
C LYS A 289 -22.08 7.51 -1.22
N TYR A 290 -21.82 6.40 -0.51
CA TYR A 290 -22.09 6.33 0.93
C TYR A 290 -21.31 7.35 1.74
N THR A 291 -20.06 7.59 1.38
CA THR A 291 -19.18 8.56 2.08
C THR A 291 -19.27 9.98 1.52
N ASN A 292 -20.22 10.25 0.60
CA ASN A 292 -20.35 11.55 -0.09
C ASN A 292 -19.05 12.03 -0.76
N ASN A 293 -18.25 11.07 -1.24
CA ASN A 293 -17.04 11.39 -1.99
C ASN A 293 -17.42 12.07 -3.32
N LYS A 294 -17.09 13.36 -3.45
CA LYS A 294 -17.42 14.19 -4.62
C LYS A 294 -16.42 14.06 -5.77
N THR A 295 -15.40 13.25 -5.61
CA THR A 295 -14.43 13.06 -6.69
C THR A 295 -15.08 12.26 -7.82
N SER A 296 -15.27 12.93 -8.96
CA SER A 296 -15.83 12.34 -10.16
C SER A 296 -14.91 11.28 -10.77
N TYR A 297 -15.50 10.17 -11.16
CA TYR A 297 -14.96 9.23 -12.13
C TYR A 297 -15.78 9.28 -13.40
#